data_b6fabafcaba8afa2c1af07513ef63730
#
_entry.id   b6fabafcaba8afa2c1af07513ef63730
#
_cell.length_a   1.000
_cell.length_b   1.000
_cell.length_c   1.000
_cell.angle_alpha   90.00
_cell.angle_beta   90.00
_cell.angle_gamma   90.00
#
_symmetry.space_group_name_H-M   'P 1'
#
loop_
_entity.id
_entity.type
_entity.pdbx_description
1 polymer ?
#
loop_
_entity_poly.entity_id
_entity_poly.type
_entity_poly.pdbx_seq_one_letter_code
_entity_poly.pdbx_strand_id
1 'polypeptide(L)'
;MNRVRRLLDRWGSWLALPAGAALSLAFAPTRLFALALLLPALLYFLWQGVSPRRAALRGLLFTGGTFLAGTYWLYNSIHLIGQAPLWIALFLMLGLVAIMGSYSAAQGYAAARWGISDGPRRWMLLLPGGWVLIEWFRGWFMSGFPWLSLGYSQLDTPLRGYAPVLGIYGVSLAVAVCAGALLTLLIGTRRSRMIALAVAVLTWAGGYALSLVEWTQPTGRETSVALVQGAVPQSLKWEAGQRERTMQLYLALSQPYFGADIIVWPEVAIPALASSVRGFLDEVGAMAESRGSTLVSGLLNHDPETDAYYNAMAVLSREEQWYYKRRLVPFGEFFPVPEFVREWMRLMNLPYSDFESGSEQQPPLAVAGETLAPTICYEDAYGVEQLALARASTLLVNATNDAWFGDSTAPHQHLDISRMRSLETGRSMLRVANDGITALIGHDGAVLGQLEQFKASVLAGKVEPRTGNTPYMLWGNWPVLAIATLAVAGGLAWPRREPR
;
A
#
# COMPACT_ATOMS: atom_id res chain seq x y z
N MET A 1 -27.16 6.22 31.28
CA MET A 1 -25.70 5.95 31.22
C MET A 1 -25.29 4.62 31.89
N ASN A 2 -25.75 4.27 33.07
CA ASN A 2 -25.31 3.04 33.78
C ASN A 2 -25.71 1.70 33.13
N ARG A 3 -26.83 1.60 32.41
CA ARG A 3 -27.21 0.36 31.70
C ARG A 3 -26.35 0.09 30.45
N VAL A 4 -26.12 1.10 29.65
CA VAL A 4 -25.27 1.00 28.45
C VAL A 4 -23.83 0.63 28.82
N ARG A 5 -23.30 1.26 29.87
CA ARG A 5 -21.91 0.97 30.35
C ARG A 5 -21.79 -0.49 30.83
N ARG A 6 -22.78 -1.02 31.58
CA ARG A 6 -22.82 -2.44 32.01
C ARG A 6 -22.93 -3.41 30.84
N LEU A 7 -23.71 -3.09 29.81
CA LEU A 7 -23.80 -3.91 28.60
C LEU A 7 -22.49 -3.93 27.85
N LEU A 8 -21.82 -2.78 27.71
CA LEU A 8 -20.51 -2.66 27.06
C LEU A 8 -19.37 -3.33 27.85
N ASP A 9 -19.43 -3.28 29.17
CA ASP A 9 -18.48 -4.04 30.00
C ASP A 9 -18.59 -5.55 29.79
N ARG A 10 -19.79 -6.04 29.54
CA ARG A 10 -20.06 -7.46 29.29
C ARG A 10 -19.79 -7.87 27.83
N TRP A 11 -20.23 -7.06 26.87
CA TRP A 11 -20.24 -7.40 25.45
C TRP A 11 -19.20 -6.66 24.59
N GLY A 12 -18.51 -5.67 25.14
CA GLY A 12 -17.63 -4.80 24.36
C GLY A 12 -16.45 -5.53 23.71
N SER A 13 -15.94 -6.61 24.31
CA SER A 13 -14.92 -7.44 23.69
C SER A 13 -15.48 -8.26 22.52
N TRP A 14 -16.72 -8.73 22.63
CA TRP A 14 -17.42 -9.44 21.53
C TRP A 14 -17.78 -8.51 20.38
N LEU A 15 -18.08 -7.23 20.66
CA LEU A 15 -18.35 -6.22 19.63
C LEU A 15 -17.08 -5.77 18.90
N ALA A 16 -15.91 -5.84 19.53
CA ALA A 16 -14.66 -5.36 18.96
C ALA A 16 -14.29 -6.14 17.67
N LEU A 17 -14.41 -7.46 17.66
CA LEU A 17 -14.07 -8.28 16.51
C LEU A 17 -14.93 -7.97 15.26
N PRO A 18 -16.28 -8.04 15.30
CA PRO A 18 -17.10 -7.71 14.15
C PRO A 18 -17.02 -6.23 13.76
N ALA A 19 -16.81 -5.30 14.70
CA ALA A 19 -16.56 -3.91 14.38
C ALA A 19 -15.25 -3.73 13.61
N GLY A 20 -14.19 -4.42 14.02
CA GLY A 20 -12.94 -4.46 13.27
C GLY A 20 -13.12 -5.08 11.89
N ALA A 21 -13.79 -6.22 11.78
CA ALA A 21 -14.10 -6.82 10.48
C ALA A 21 -14.89 -5.87 9.58
N ALA A 22 -15.87 -5.15 10.11
CA ALA A 22 -16.62 -4.15 9.36
C ALA A 22 -15.77 -2.97 8.90
N LEU A 23 -14.66 -2.64 9.59
CA LEU A 23 -13.75 -1.59 9.14
C LEU A 23 -13.10 -1.92 7.78
N SER A 24 -12.93 -3.20 7.44
CA SER A 24 -12.41 -3.59 6.13
C SER A 24 -13.28 -3.07 4.97
N LEU A 25 -14.58 -2.86 5.20
CA LEU A 25 -15.51 -2.30 4.21
C LEU A 25 -15.26 -0.80 3.92
N ALA A 26 -14.45 -0.12 4.74
CA ALA A 26 -14.05 1.25 4.45
C ALA A 26 -13.04 1.33 3.29
N PHE A 27 -12.38 0.24 2.96
CA PHE A 27 -11.38 0.14 1.90
C PHE A 27 -11.97 -0.40 0.60
N ALA A 28 -11.16 -0.38 -0.47
CA ALA A 28 -11.56 -0.95 -1.74
C ALA A 28 -11.89 -2.46 -1.62
N PRO A 29 -12.84 -2.96 -2.42
CA PRO A 29 -13.64 -2.25 -3.42
C PRO A 29 -14.86 -1.50 -2.88
N THR A 30 -15.29 -1.76 -1.64
CA THR A 30 -16.54 -1.23 -1.06
C THR A 30 -16.50 0.28 -0.79
N ARG A 31 -15.36 0.80 -0.31
CA ARG A 31 -15.11 2.24 -0.06
C ARG A 31 -16.16 2.95 0.79
N LEU A 32 -16.72 2.27 1.78
CA LEU A 32 -17.64 2.86 2.76
C LEU A 32 -16.84 3.71 3.76
N PHE A 33 -16.25 4.81 3.28
CA PHE A 33 -15.28 5.65 4.00
C PHE A 33 -15.77 6.11 5.39
N ALA A 34 -17.07 6.29 5.57
CA ALA A 34 -17.64 6.70 6.86
C ALA A 34 -17.35 5.69 7.98
N LEU A 35 -17.17 4.40 7.66
CA LEU A 35 -16.80 3.38 8.64
C LEU A 35 -15.42 3.64 9.24
N ALA A 36 -14.50 4.25 8.48
CA ALA A 36 -13.19 4.64 8.99
C ALA A 36 -13.25 5.77 10.04
N LEU A 37 -14.36 6.50 10.14
CA LEU A 37 -14.61 7.48 11.20
C LEU A 37 -15.38 6.84 12.36
N LEU A 38 -16.41 6.07 12.05
CA LEU A 38 -17.34 5.51 13.05
C LEU A 38 -16.70 4.40 13.90
N LEU A 39 -15.96 3.49 13.26
CA LEU A 39 -15.48 2.29 13.94
C LEU A 39 -14.23 2.55 14.83
N PRO A 40 -13.27 3.40 14.45
CA PRO A 40 -12.25 3.86 15.40
C PRO A 40 -12.87 4.68 16.57
N ALA A 41 -13.89 5.51 16.30
CA ALA A 41 -14.62 6.19 17.39
C ALA A 41 -15.27 5.19 18.35
N LEU A 42 -15.86 4.11 17.82
CA LEU A 42 -16.40 3.01 18.63
C LEU A 42 -15.29 2.33 19.45
N LEU A 43 -14.12 2.04 18.87
CA LEU A 43 -12.99 1.46 19.60
C LEU A 43 -12.54 2.40 20.73
N TYR A 44 -12.43 3.70 20.46
CA TYR A 44 -12.08 4.70 21.48
C TYR A 44 -13.11 4.73 22.61
N PHE A 45 -14.38 4.56 22.28
CA PHE A 45 -15.44 4.42 23.27
C PHE A 45 -15.32 3.12 24.07
N LEU A 46 -15.03 2.00 23.42
CA LEU A 46 -14.84 0.70 24.06
C LEU A 46 -13.62 0.66 25.00
N TRP A 47 -12.66 1.56 24.83
CA TRP A 47 -11.48 1.68 25.71
C TRP A 47 -11.70 2.55 26.95
N GLN A 48 -12.90 3.11 27.16
CA GLN A 48 -13.19 3.97 28.30
C GLN A 48 -13.44 3.17 29.57
N GLY A 49 -12.78 3.60 30.66
CA GLY A 49 -13.02 3.09 32.01
C GLY A 49 -12.79 1.59 32.19
N VAL A 50 -12.04 0.95 31.29
CA VAL A 50 -11.73 -0.48 31.37
C VAL A 50 -10.30 -0.72 31.87
N SER A 51 -10.07 -1.93 32.40
CA SER A 51 -8.71 -2.32 32.83
C SER A 51 -7.77 -2.41 31.61
N PRO A 52 -6.44 -2.22 31.80
CA PRO A 52 -5.46 -2.31 30.72
C PRO A 52 -5.53 -3.64 29.93
N ARG A 53 -5.73 -4.76 30.62
CA ARG A 53 -5.88 -6.07 29.97
C ARG A 53 -7.11 -6.16 29.08
N ARG A 54 -8.24 -5.58 29.48
CA ARG A 54 -9.46 -5.54 28.65
C ARG A 54 -9.30 -4.59 27.48
N ALA A 55 -8.64 -3.44 27.67
CA ALA A 55 -8.33 -2.53 26.57
C ALA A 55 -7.42 -3.21 25.52
N ALA A 56 -6.40 -3.93 25.99
CA ALA A 56 -5.55 -4.74 25.10
C ALA A 56 -6.34 -5.79 24.31
N LEU A 57 -7.19 -6.57 24.98
CA LEU A 57 -8.02 -7.57 24.33
C LEU A 57 -8.94 -6.94 23.26
N ARG A 58 -9.58 -5.81 23.56
CA ARG A 58 -10.45 -5.10 22.61
C ARG A 58 -9.67 -4.56 21.40
N GLY A 59 -8.46 -4.03 21.62
CA GLY A 59 -7.55 -3.63 20.55
C GLY A 59 -7.12 -4.80 19.67
N LEU A 60 -6.71 -5.93 20.31
CA LEU A 60 -6.35 -7.16 19.62
C LEU A 60 -7.49 -7.65 18.71
N LEU A 61 -8.70 -7.76 19.27
CA LEU A 61 -9.87 -8.27 18.54
C LEU A 61 -10.31 -7.31 17.43
N PHE A 62 -10.28 -6.00 17.67
CA PHE A 62 -10.67 -5.01 16.68
C PHE A 62 -9.74 -5.05 15.47
N THR A 63 -8.45 -4.84 15.67
CA THR A 63 -7.48 -4.85 14.55
C THR A 63 -7.30 -6.24 13.99
N GLY A 64 -7.34 -7.29 14.82
CA GLY A 64 -7.39 -8.67 14.35
C GLY A 64 -8.58 -8.93 13.42
N GLY A 65 -9.77 -8.43 13.77
CA GLY A 65 -10.95 -8.50 12.90
C GLY A 65 -10.77 -7.76 11.59
N THR A 66 -10.16 -6.55 11.63
CA THR A 66 -9.87 -5.75 10.42
C THR A 66 -8.96 -6.50 9.46
N PHE A 67 -7.86 -7.06 9.97
CA PHE A 67 -6.92 -7.80 9.12
C PHE A 67 -7.46 -9.17 8.71
N LEU A 68 -8.17 -9.88 9.57
CA LEU A 68 -8.80 -11.15 9.21
C LEU A 68 -9.76 -10.99 8.03
N ALA A 69 -10.62 -9.98 8.07
CA ALA A 69 -11.57 -9.71 6.98
C ALA A 69 -10.93 -8.99 5.79
N GLY A 70 -10.00 -8.06 6.03
CA GLY A 70 -9.41 -7.23 4.98
C GLY A 70 -8.25 -7.87 4.23
N THR A 71 -7.65 -8.94 4.78
CA THR A 71 -6.52 -9.66 4.16
C THR A 71 -6.78 -11.16 4.00
N TYR A 72 -8.06 -11.58 3.92
CA TYR A 72 -8.44 -13.00 3.70
C TYR A 72 -7.84 -13.57 2.43
N TRP A 73 -7.52 -12.74 1.46
CA TRP A 73 -6.88 -13.11 0.19
C TRP A 73 -5.49 -13.72 0.35
N LEU A 74 -4.84 -13.57 1.51
CA LEU A 74 -3.62 -14.33 1.83
C LEU A 74 -3.84 -15.84 1.78
N TYR A 75 -5.04 -16.31 2.11
CA TYR A 75 -5.41 -17.69 1.93
C TYR A 75 -5.31 -18.13 0.47
N ASN A 76 -5.79 -17.30 -0.46
CA ASN A 76 -5.69 -17.57 -1.90
C ASN A 76 -4.21 -17.66 -2.32
N SER A 77 -3.39 -16.68 -1.91
CA SER A 77 -1.96 -16.62 -2.27
C SER A 77 -1.18 -17.81 -1.73
N ILE A 78 -1.41 -18.21 -0.48
CA ILE A 78 -0.59 -19.23 0.19
C ILE A 78 -1.10 -20.63 -0.13
N HIS A 79 -2.42 -20.86 -0.06
CA HIS A 79 -3.01 -22.22 -0.20
C HIS A 79 -3.45 -22.52 -1.63
N LEU A 80 -4.29 -21.67 -2.23
CA LEU A 80 -4.90 -21.99 -3.52
C LEU A 80 -3.89 -21.88 -4.67
N ILE A 81 -3.06 -20.84 -4.68
CA ILE A 81 -2.11 -20.56 -5.75
C ILE A 81 -0.71 -21.06 -5.38
N GLY A 82 -0.26 -20.76 -4.17
CA GLY A 82 1.04 -21.21 -3.65
C GLY A 82 1.09 -22.69 -3.25
N GLN A 83 -0.06 -23.40 -3.30
CA GLN A 83 -0.19 -24.85 -3.03
C GLN A 83 0.37 -25.31 -1.66
N ALA A 84 0.55 -24.38 -0.72
CA ALA A 84 0.98 -24.72 0.63
C ALA A 84 -0.12 -25.55 1.36
N PRO A 85 0.24 -26.49 2.23
CA PRO A 85 -0.73 -27.20 3.07
C PRO A 85 -1.63 -26.24 3.84
N LEU A 86 -2.92 -26.60 3.99
CA LEU A 86 -3.92 -25.77 4.66
C LEU A 86 -3.47 -25.26 6.03
N TRP A 87 -2.85 -26.11 6.83
CA TRP A 87 -2.40 -25.73 8.18
C TRP A 87 -1.29 -24.66 8.15
N ILE A 88 -0.39 -24.68 7.15
CA ILE A 88 0.64 -23.64 6.95
C ILE A 88 -0.05 -22.32 6.57
N ALA A 89 -0.98 -22.34 5.62
CA ALA A 89 -1.70 -21.15 5.19
C ALA A 89 -2.45 -20.50 6.35
N LEU A 90 -3.19 -21.31 7.14
CA LEU A 90 -3.89 -20.82 8.31
C LEU A 90 -2.93 -20.30 9.39
N PHE A 91 -1.81 -20.97 9.63
CA PHE A 91 -0.80 -20.54 10.60
C PHE A 91 -0.20 -19.18 10.22
N LEU A 92 0.20 -18.98 8.97
CA LEU A 92 0.78 -17.73 8.49
C LEU A 92 -0.25 -16.60 8.49
N MET A 93 -1.48 -16.87 8.01
CA MET A 93 -2.55 -15.87 7.99
C MET A 93 -2.96 -15.44 9.41
N LEU A 94 -3.20 -16.40 10.31
CA LEU A 94 -3.56 -16.09 11.70
C LEU A 94 -2.39 -15.49 12.46
N GLY A 95 -1.15 -15.87 12.14
CA GLY A 95 0.07 -15.25 12.65
C GLY A 95 0.14 -13.77 12.31
N LEU A 96 -0.09 -13.40 11.03
CA LEU A 96 -0.16 -12.00 10.62
C LEU A 96 -1.27 -11.26 11.36
N VAL A 97 -2.47 -11.82 11.42
CA VAL A 97 -3.62 -11.22 12.14
C VAL A 97 -3.28 -10.98 13.62
N ALA A 98 -2.64 -11.94 14.27
CA ALA A 98 -2.22 -11.81 15.68
C ALA A 98 -1.15 -10.72 15.86
N ILE A 99 -0.15 -10.64 14.96
CA ILE A 99 0.88 -9.60 14.98
C ILE A 99 0.22 -8.23 14.79
N MET A 100 -0.61 -8.05 13.78
CA MET A 100 -1.30 -6.78 13.52
C MET A 100 -2.21 -6.39 14.68
N GLY A 101 -2.95 -7.32 15.25
CA GLY A 101 -3.80 -7.11 16.42
C GLY A 101 -3.00 -6.74 17.67
N SER A 102 -1.78 -7.29 17.85
CA SER A 102 -0.93 -7.03 19.00
C SER A 102 -0.49 -5.55 19.11
N TYR A 103 -0.34 -4.86 17.99
CA TYR A 103 -0.01 -3.43 17.98
C TYR A 103 -1.14 -2.58 18.60
N SER A 104 -2.39 -2.83 18.24
CA SER A 104 -3.53 -2.14 18.87
C SER A 104 -3.80 -2.63 20.29
N ALA A 105 -3.44 -3.87 20.61
CA ALA A 105 -3.46 -4.35 21.99
C ALA A 105 -2.48 -3.55 22.85
N ALA A 106 -1.25 -3.32 22.36
CA ALA A 106 -0.25 -2.50 23.04
C ALA A 106 -0.74 -1.05 23.22
N GLN A 107 -1.34 -0.44 22.20
CA GLN A 107 -1.93 0.90 22.29
C GLN A 107 -3.03 0.96 23.36
N GLY A 108 -3.99 0.03 23.31
CA GLY A 108 -5.09 -0.03 24.26
C GLY A 108 -4.59 -0.21 25.69
N TYR A 109 -3.62 -1.12 25.90
CA TYR A 109 -2.98 -1.33 27.19
C TYR A 109 -2.30 -0.07 27.71
N ALA A 110 -1.44 0.54 26.91
CA ALA A 110 -0.69 1.75 27.26
C ALA A 110 -1.64 2.93 27.57
N ALA A 111 -2.64 3.16 26.73
CA ALA A 111 -3.63 4.21 26.93
C ALA A 111 -4.48 4.01 28.20
N ALA A 112 -4.78 2.77 28.57
CA ALA A 112 -5.51 2.49 29.81
C ALA A 112 -4.62 2.49 31.06
N ARG A 113 -3.33 2.13 30.92
CA ARG A 113 -2.38 2.02 32.06
C ARG A 113 -1.76 3.36 32.45
N TRP A 114 -1.39 4.15 31.45
CA TRP A 114 -0.65 5.40 31.61
C TRP A 114 -1.38 6.63 31.09
N GLY A 115 -2.48 6.43 30.35
CA GLY A 115 -3.28 7.51 29.81
C GLY A 115 -3.97 8.34 30.87
N ILE A 116 -4.38 9.53 30.45
CA ILE A 116 -5.22 10.42 31.26
C ILE A 116 -6.65 9.87 31.38
N SER A 117 -7.42 10.43 32.32
CA SER A 117 -8.86 10.15 32.44
C SER A 117 -9.59 10.35 31.11
N ASP A 118 -10.67 9.59 30.92
CA ASP A 118 -11.53 9.69 29.73
C ASP A 118 -11.97 11.13 29.48
N GLY A 119 -11.83 11.59 28.24
CA GLY A 119 -12.17 12.94 27.86
C GLY A 119 -11.60 13.36 26.50
N PRO A 120 -11.93 14.59 26.07
CA PRO A 120 -11.61 15.09 24.72
C PRO A 120 -10.12 15.02 24.33
N ARG A 121 -9.22 15.25 25.29
CA ARG A 121 -7.78 15.16 25.05
C ARG A 121 -7.33 13.76 24.73
N ARG A 122 -7.82 12.77 25.49
CA ARG A 122 -7.54 11.37 25.20
C ARG A 122 -8.07 11.00 23.83
N TRP A 123 -9.28 11.42 23.51
CA TRP A 123 -9.95 11.01 22.28
C TRP A 123 -9.45 11.73 21.03
N MET A 124 -9.05 13.01 21.12
CA MET A 124 -8.65 13.81 19.97
C MET A 124 -7.13 14.00 19.83
N LEU A 125 -6.33 13.65 20.85
CA LEU A 125 -4.88 13.77 20.80
C LEU A 125 -4.18 12.43 21.06
N LEU A 126 -4.33 11.85 22.26
CA LEU A 126 -3.59 10.66 22.67
C LEU A 126 -3.86 9.46 21.74
N LEU A 127 -5.12 9.14 21.49
CA LEU A 127 -5.50 7.97 20.71
C LEU A 127 -5.21 8.14 19.20
N PRO A 128 -5.52 9.28 18.56
CA PRO A 128 -5.11 9.54 17.18
C PRO A 128 -3.60 9.54 16.95
N GLY A 129 -2.85 10.23 17.82
CA GLY A 129 -1.38 10.23 17.73
C GLY A 129 -0.81 8.83 17.91
N GLY A 130 -1.29 8.08 18.90
CA GLY A 130 -0.89 6.69 19.11
C GLY A 130 -1.25 5.78 17.93
N TRP A 131 -2.40 5.99 17.30
CA TRP A 131 -2.81 5.23 16.11
C TRP A 131 -1.81 5.41 14.97
N VAL A 132 -1.45 6.66 14.64
CA VAL A 132 -0.52 6.96 13.56
C VAL A 132 0.88 6.44 13.84
N LEU A 133 1.38 6.58 15.06
CA LEU A 133 2.68 6.03 15.44
C LEU A 133 2.73 4.50 15.29
N ILE A 134 1.63 3.81 15.56
CA ILE A 134 1.50 2.37 15.37
C ILE A 134 1.37 2.00 13.89
N GLU A 135 0.58 2.74 13.10
CA GLU A 135 0.54 2.52 11.65
C GLU A 135 1.92 2.68 11.01
N TRP A 136 2.66 3.71 11.41
CA TRP A 136 4.03 3.92 10.96
C TRP A 136 4.95 2.77 11.40
N PHE A 137 4.91 2.40 12.70
CA PHE A 137 5.76 1.32 13.23
C PHE A 137 5.53 0.00 12.51
N ARG A 138 4.28 -0.43 12.33
CA ARG A 138 3.95 -1.66 11.61
C ARG A 138 4.30 -1.61 10.13
N GLY A 139 4.51 -0.41 9.57
CA GLY A 139 4.87 -0.21 8.16
C GLY A 139 6.31 -0.59 7.83
N TRP A 140 7.19 -0.77 8.82
CA TRP A 140 8.59 -1.13 8.59
C TRP A 140 9.12 -2.21 9.54
N PHE A 141 8.56 -2.36 10.73
CA PHE A 141 9.04 -3.34 11.70
C PHE A 141 8.79 -4.77 11.20
N MET A 142 9.81 -5.65 11.29
CA MET A 142 9.79 -7.04 10.78
C MET A 142 9.39 -7.12 9.29
N SER A 143 10.09 -6.41 8.43
CA SER A 143 9.82 -6.18 7.00
C SER A 143 8.62 -5.26 6.72
N GLY A 144 7.75 -5.05 7.70
CA GLY A 144 6.60 -4.18 7.60
C GLY A 144 5.41 -4.79 6.84
N PHE A 145 4.19 -4.32 7.20
CA PHE A 145 2.98 -4.61 6.44
C PHE A 145 2.07 -3.36 6.45
N PRO A 146 2.33 -2.36 5.57
CA PRO A 146 1.62 -1.08 5.56
C PRO A 146 0.23 -1.15 4.89
N TRP A 147 -0.39 -2.33 4.84
CA TRP A 147 -1.72 -2.55 4.29
C TRP A 147 -2.82 -2.01 5.21
N LEU A 148 -3.99 -1.62 4.67
CA LEU A 148 -5.16 -1.14 5.43
C LEU A 148 -4.85 0.00 6.40
N SER A 149 -3.94 0.93 6.07
CA SER A 149 -3.81 2.19 6.81
C SER A 149 -5.05 3.06 6.57
N LEU A 150 -5.57 3.72 7.63
CA LEU A 150 -6.84 4.45 7.56
C LEU A 150 -6.89 5.45 6.40
N GLY A 151 -5.77 6.05 6.05
CA GLY A 151 -5.69 7.02 4.97
C GLY A 151 -6.13 6.49 3.61
N TYR A 152 -5.94 5.20 3.31
CA TYR A 152 -6.40 4.62 2.05
C TYR A 152 -7.92 4.69 1.87
N SER A 153 -8.68 4.70 2.96
CA SER A 153 -10.14 4.85 2.91
C SER A 153 -10.62 6.23 2.45
N GLN A 154 -9.72 7.21 2.31
CA GLN A 154 -10.07 8.63 2.09
C GLN A 154 -9.66 9.16 0.71
N LEU A 155 -9.20 8.32 -0.21
CA LEU A 155 -8.73 8.71 -1.55
C LEU A 155 -9.76 9.52 -2.36
N ASP A 156 -11.04 9.27 -2.12
CA ASP A 156 -12.14 9.93 -2.83
C ASP A 156 -12.87 10.97 -1.93
N THR A 157 -12.22 11.43 -0.85
CA THR A 157 -12.75 12.46 0.06
C THR A 157 -11.82 13.68 0.13
N PRO A 158 -12.30 14.84 0.63
CA PRO A 158 -11.44 16.01 0.84
C PRO A 158 -10.21 15.75 1.72
N LEU A 159 -10.22 14.77 2.61
CA LEU A 159 -9.08 14.45 3.48
C LEU A 159 -7.84 13.97 2.69
N ARG A 160 -8.01 13.52 1.43
CA ARG A 160 -6.89 13.18 0.54
C ARG A 160 -5.89 14.32 0.35
N GLY A 161 -6.33 15.59 0.50
CA GLY A 161 -5.46 16.75 0.36
C GLY A 161 -4.30 16.82 1.35
N TYR A 162 -4.35 16.05 2.44
CA TYR A 162 -3.20 15.92 3.34
C TYR A 162 -2.08 15.04 2.79
N ALA A 163 -2.34 14.19 1.79
CA ALA A 163 -1.36 13.24 1.28
C ALA A 163 -0.13 13.92 0.65
N PRO A 164 -0.24 14.96 -0.23
CA PRO A 164 0.91 15.66 -0.78
C PRO A 164 1.76 16.38 0.27
N VAL A 165 1.22 16.60 1.49
CA VAL A 165 1.89 17.36 2.55
C VAL A 165 2.47 16.43 3.62
N LEU A 166 1.71 15.43 4.08
CA LEU A 166 2.03 14.59 5.23
C LEU A 166 2.02 13.08 4.92
N GLY A 167 1.83 12.71 3.65
CA GLY A 167 1.72 11.32 3.22
C GLY A 167 0.47 10.61 3.75
N ILE A 168 0.42 9.31 3.53
CA ILE A 168 -0.67 8.43 3.98
C ILE A 168 -0.95 8.57 5.48
N TYR A 169 0.08 8.72 6.30
CA TYR A 169 -0.06 8.86 7.74
C TYR A 169 -0.68 10.19 8.16
N GLY A 170 -0.52 11.25 7.35
CA GLY A 170 -1.22 12.52 7.55
C GLY A 170 -2.72 12.39 7.32
N VAL A 171 -3.11 11.65 6.29
CA VAL A 171 -4.52 11.32 6.04
C VAL A 171 -5.08 10.45 7.17
N SER A 172 -4.33 9.42 7.60
CA SER A 172 -4.71 8.58 8.75
C SER A 172 -4.89 9.40 10.03
N LEU A 173 -4.01 10.39 10.29
CA LEU A 173 -4.13 11.30 11.43
C LEU A 173 -5.42 12.11 11.36
N ALA A 174 -5.74 12.68 10.21
CA ALA A 174 -6.96 13.44 10.01
C ALA A 174 -8.22 12.58 10.29
N VAL A 175 -8.25 11.34 9.79
CA VAL A 175 -9.33 10.37 10.06
C VAL A 175 -9.44 10.06 11.55
N ALA A 176 -8.33 9.73 12.19
CA ALA A 176 -8.30 9.35 13.61
C ALA A 176 -8.71 10.52 14.53
N VAL A 177 -8.31 11.75 14.19
CA VAL A 177 -8.74 12.98 14.88
C VAL A 177 -10.24 13.19 14.71
N CYS A 178 -10.77 13.03 13.50
CA CYS A 178 -12.21 13.12 13.23
C CYS A 178 -13.01 12.04 13.99
N ALA A 179 -12.48 10.81 14.12
CA ALA A 179 -13.09 9.77 14.94
C ALA A 179 -13.15 10.16 16.43
N GLY A 180 -12.07 10.74 16.95
CA GLY A 180 -12.02 11.29 18.30
C GLY A 180 -12.95 12.49 18.51
N ALA A 181 -13.06 13.37 17.51
CA ALA A 181 -13.99 14.49 17.51
C ALA A 181 -15.45 13.99 17.50
N LEU A 182 -15.76 12.99 16.68
CA LEU A 182 -17.07 12.35 16.63
C LEU A 182 -17.47 11.80 18.01
N LEU A 183 -16.58 11.05 18.65
CA LEU A 183 -16.84 10.56 20.02
C LEU A 183 -17.08 11.71 21.00
N THR A 184 -16.27 12.79 20.89
CA THR A 184 -16.44 13.98 21.74
C THR A 184 -17.76 14.69 21.51
N LEU A 185 -18.25 14.76 20.26
CA LEU A 185 -19.54 15.30 19.91
C LEU A 185 -20.70 14.50 20.55
N LEU A 186 -20.55 13.18 20.58
CA LEU A 186 -21.59 12.29 21.13
C LEU A 186 -21.69 12.37 22.66
N ILE A 187 -20.54 12.34 23.36
CA ILE A 187 -20.55 12.14 24.82
C ILE A 187 -19.84 13.24 25.62
N GLY A 188 -19.26 14.24 24.96
CA GLY A 188 -18.56 15.34 25.60
C GLY A 188 -19.46 16.40 26.24
N THR A 189 -18.86 17.34 26.98
CA THR A 189 -19.52 18.54 27.50
C THR A 189 -19.84 19.53 26.38
N ARG A 190 -20.75 20.50 26.61
CA ARG A 190 -21.09 21.53 25.60
C ARG A 190 -19.84 22.24 25.04
N ARG A 191 -18.91 22.64 25.92
CA ARG A 191 -17.66 23.30 25.50
C ARG A 191 -16.79 22.37 24.66
N SER A 192 -16.61 21.13 25.07
CA SER A 192 -15.81 20.17 24.32
C SER A 192 -16.45 19.77 22.99
N ARG A 193 -17.78 19.71 22.90
CA ARG A 193 -18.51 19.49 21.64
C ARG A 193 -18.27 20.62 20.64
N MET A 194 -18.28 21.88 21.09
CA MET A 194 -17.97 23.02 20.22
C MET A 194 -16.52 22.95 19.69
N ILE A 195 -15.55 22.61 20.55
CA ILE A 195 -14.17 22.40 20.12
C ILE A 195 -14.07 21.24 19.12
N ALA A 196 -14.70 20.12 19.40
CA ALA A 196 -14.69 18.95 18.52
C ALA A 196 -15.31 19.25 17.15
N LEU A 197 -16.42 20.01 17.13
CA LEU A 197 -17.01 20.46 15.87
C LEU A 197 -16.06 21.34 15.10
N ALA A 198 -15.45 22.33 15.75
CA ALA A 198 -14.46 23.21 15.12
C ALA A 198 -13.26 22.41 14.57
N VAL A 199 -12.72 21.46 15.35
CA VAL A 199 -11.62 20.58 14.90
C VAL A 199 -12.04 19.77 13.68
N ALA A 200 -13.22 19.14 13.72
CA ALA A 200 -13.71 18.36 12.58
C ALA A 200 -13.86 19.24 11.33
N VAL A 201 -14.54 20.38 11.45
CA VAL A 201 -14.72 21.33 10.32
C VAL A 201 -13.40 21.80 9.77
N LEU A 202 -12.44 22.21 10.63
CA LEU A 202 -11.12 22.67 10.19
C LEU A 202 -10.32 21.55 9.54
N THR A 203 -10.42 20.32 10.02
CA THR A 203 -9.73 19.16 9.41
C THR A 203 -10.28 18.91 8.00
N TRP A 204 -11.59 18.90 7.82
CA TRP A 204 -12.20 18.70 6.50
C TRP A 204 -11.95 19.90 5.56
N ALA A 205 -12.11 21.12 6.05
CA ALA A 205 -11.84 22.33 5.26
C ALA A 205 -10.35 22.45 4.89
N GLY A 206 -9.44 22.10 5.80
CA GLY A 206 -8.01 22.07 5.54
C GLY A 206 -7.64 21.02 4.47
N GLY A 207 -8.18 19.81 4.57
CA GLY A 207 -7.99 18.79 3.53
C GLY A 207 -8.53 19.24 2.16
N TYR A 208 -9.71 19.83 2.13
CA TYR A 208 -10.28 20.40 0.90
C TYR A 208 -9.40 21.53 0.33
N ALA A 209 -8.98 22.48 1.15
CA ALA A 209 -8.11 23.56 0.70
C ALA A 209 -6.77 23.05 0.15
N LEU A 210 -6.15 22.07 0.81
CA LEU A 210 -4.91 21.45 0.34
C LEU A 210 -5.10 20.67 -0.96
N SER A 211 -6.29 20.06 -1.18
CA SER A 211 -6.59 19.35 -2.43
C SER A 211 -6.76 20.27 -3.66
N LEU A 212 -6.90 21.58 -3.45
CA LEU A 212 -6.95 22.58 -4.52
C LEU A 212 -5.57 23.12 -4.91
N VAL A 213 -4.52 22.75 -4.17
CA VAL A 213 -3.15 23.24 -4.43
C VAL A 213 -2.46 22.32 -5.44
N GLU A 214 -2.03 22.90 -6.55
CA GLU A 214 -1.16 22.22 -7.50
C GLU A 214 0.30 22.29 -7.04
N TRP A 215 0.78 21.18 -6.45
CA TRP A 215 2.13 21.07 -5.90
C TRP A 215 3.20 20.83 -6.96
N THR A 216 2.82 20.29 -8.11
CA THR A 216 3.70 19.97 -9.23
C THR A 216 3.17 20.60 -10.50
N GLN A 217 4.05 20.73 -11.49
CA GLN A 217 3.69 21.39 -12.75
C GLN A 217 3.87 20.42 -13.92
N PRO A 218 2.98 20.44 -14.93
CA PRO A 218 3.16 19.67 -16.14
C PRO A 218 4.42 20.11 -16.88
N THR A 219 5.07 19.15 -17.57
CA THR A 219 6.22 19.46 -18.43
C THR A 219 5.83 20.17 -19.71
N GLY A 220 4.54 20.23 -20.02
CA GLY A 220 3.99 20.78 -21.26
C GLY A 220 4.01 19.79 -22.43
N ARG A 221 4.43 18.55 -22.20
CA ARG A 221 4.39 17.44 -23.16
C ARG A 221 3.38 16.40 -22.70
N GLU A 222 2.53 15.92 -23.60
CA GLU A 222 1.76 14.69 -23.41
C GLU A 222 2.59 13.50 -23.90
N THR A 223 2.63 12.43 -23.10
CA THR A 223 3.31 11.19 -23.44
C THR A 223 2.26 10.11 -23.71
N SER A 224 2.30 9.55 -24.92
CA SER A 224 1.43 8.44 -25.29
C SER A 224 1.95 7.12 -24.73
N VAL A 225 1.07 6.32 -24.14
CA VAL A 225 1.44 5.08 -23.45
C VAL A 225 0.54 3.92 -23.82
N ALA A 226 1.10 2.70 -23.77
CA ALA A 226 0.36 1.46 -23.93
C ALA A 226 0.76 0.48 -22.83
N LEU A 227 -0.16 0.14 -21.94
CA LEU A 227 0.04 -0.79 -20.83
C LEU A 227 -0.54 -2.17 -21.22
N VAL A 228 0.30 -3.18 -21.30
CA VAL A 228 -0.05 -4.49 -21.85
C VAL A 228 -0.37 -5.47 -20.74
N GLN A 229 -1.61 -5.91 -20.66
CA GLN A 229 -2.11 -6.93 -19.72
C GLN A 229 -2.23 -8.26 -20.44
N GLY A 230 -1.39 -9.23 -20.05
CA GLY A 230 -1.37 -10.57 -20.68
C GLY A 230 -2.44 -11.52 -20.17
N ALA A 231 -2.93 -11.29 -18.95
CA ALA A 231 -3.88 -12.15 -18.24
C ALA A 231 -3.46 -13.64 -18.22
N VAL A 232 -2.16 -13.90 -18.11
CA VAL A 232 -1.61 -15.26 -18.04
C VAL A 232 -1.84 -15.82 -16.64
N PRO A 233 -2.64 -16.92 -16.50
CA PRO A 233 -2.91 -17.51 -15.20
C PRO A 233 -1.63 -17.98 -14.51
N GLN A 234 -1.49 -17.73 -13.21
CA GLN A 234 -0.28 -18.09 -12.45
C GLN A 234 -0.01 -19.60 -12.46
N SER A 235 -1.07 -20.43 -12.48
CA SER A 235 -0.95 -21.89 -12.56
C SER A 235 -0.34 -22.40 -13.85
N LEU A 236 -0.52 -21.66 -14.95
CA LEU A 236 0.00 -22.06 -16.28
C LEU A 236 1.34 -21.40 -16.60
N LYS A 237 1.67 -20.30 -15.93
CA LYS A 237 2.77 -19.39 -16.30
C LYS A 237 4.10 -20.13 -16.48
N TRP A 238 4.39 -21.13 -15.65
CA TRP A 238 5.65 -21.87 -15.61
C TRP A 238 5.59 -23.25 -16.27
N GLU A 239 4.48 -23.59 -16.94
CA GLU A 239 4.35 -24.87 -17.65
C GLU A 239 5.20 -24.92 -18.92
N ALA A 240 5.60 -26.13 -19.31
CA ALA A 240 6.36 -26.33 -20.54
C ALA A 240 5.58 -25.84 -21.77
N GLY A 241 6.24 -25.07 -22.63
CA GLY A 241 5.64 -24.47 -23.84
C GLY A 241 4.83 -23.20 -23.60
N GLN A 242 4.57 -22.82 -22.34
CA GLN A 242 3.86 -21.57 -22.06
C GLN A 242 4.71 -20.34 -22.33
N ARG A 243 6.04 -20.45 -22.19
CA ARG A 243 6.99 -19.36 -22.47
C ARG A 243 6.81 -18.80 -23.90
N GLU A 244 6.85 -19.66 -24.90
CA GLU A 244 6.72 -19.29 -26.30
C GLU A 244 5.35 -18.66 -26.61
N ARG A 245 4.28 -19.23 -26.03
CA ARG A 245 2.92 -18.68 -26.16
C ARG A 245 2.83 -17.30 -25.54
N THR A 246 3.45 -17.11 -24.38
CA THR A 246 3.47 -15.83 -23.65
C THR A 246 4.25 -14.78 -24.45
N MET A 247 5.41 -15.13 -25.02
CA MET A 247 6.19 -14.25 -25.88
C MET A 247 5.37 -13.78 -27.08
N GLN A 248 4.71 -14.70 -27.79
CA GLN A 248 3.84 -14.39 -28.92
C GLN A 248 2.63 -13.52 -28.51
N LEU A 249 2.02 -13.80 -27.36
CA LEU A 249 0.92 -13.01 -26.82
C LEU A 249 1.32 -11.55 -26.59
N TYR A 250 2.42 -11.32 -25.84
CA TYR A 250 2.88 -9.96 -25.57
C TYR A 250 3.29 -9.21 -26.84
N LEU A 251 3.93 -9.87 -27.78
CA LEU A 251 4.24 -9.30 -29.11
C LEU A 251 2.96 -8.92 -29.86
N ALA A 252 2.01 -9.84 -29.98
CA ALA A 252 0.75 -9.61 -30.72
C ALA A 252 -0.08 -8.46 -30.09
N LEU A 253 -0.13 -8.39 -28.75
CA LEU A 253 -0.82 -7.30 -28.05
C LEU A 253 -0.11 -5.96 -28.23
N SER A 254 1.22 -5.94 -28.31
CA SER A 254 2.01 -4.72 -28.41
C SER A 254 2.08 -4.14 -29.82
N GLN A 255 2.14 -4.99 -30.85
CA GLN A 255 2.33 -4.58 -32.24
C GLN A 255 1.39 -3.46 -32.74
N PRO A 256 0.08 -3.47 -32.43
CA PRO A 256 -0.84 -2.40 -32.86
C PRO A 256 -0.53 -1.04 -32.25
N TYR A 257 0.24 -1.01 -31.15
CA TYR A 257 0.59 0.17 -30.38
C TYR A 257 2.04 0.63 -30.58
N PHE A 258 2.80 -0.02 -31.46
CA PHE A 258 4.10 0.49 -31.88
C PHE A 258 3.92 1.85 -32.58
N GLY A 259 4.48 2.89 -31.98
CA GLY A 259 4.23 4.31 -32.26
C GLY A 259 3.79 5.09 -31.01
N ALA A 260 3.34 4.39 -29.94
CA ALA A 260 3.21 5.02 -28.64
C ALA A 260 4.61 5.29 -28.05
N ASP A 261 4.79 6.42 -27.36
CA ASP A 261 6.10 6.80 -26.77
C ASP A 261 6.62 5.70 -25.83
N ILE A 262 5.76 5.16 -24.96
CA ILE A 262 6.12 4.16 -23.94
C ILE A 262 5.16 2.97 -24.00
N ILE A 263 5.71 1.77 -24.09
CA ILE A 263 4.98 0.52 -23.94
C ILE A 263 5.47 -0.17 -22.69
N VAL A 264 4.57 -0.63 -21.81
CA VAL A 264 4.97 -1.26 -20.54
C VAL A 264 4.35 -2.66 -20.44
N TRP A 265 5.22 -3.65 -20.14
CA TRP A 265 4.84 -5.01 -19.79
C TRP A 265 4.89 -5.22 -18.27
N PRO A 266 4.05 -6.08 -17.69
CA PRO A 266 3.94 -6.27 -16.25
C PRO A 266 5.14 -7.03 -15.67
N GLU A 267 5.09 -7.23 -14.34
CA GLU A 267 6.08 -7.99 -13.58
C GLU A 267 6.25 -9.41 -14.13
N VAL A 268 7.52 -9.78 -14.39
CA VAL A 268 7.86 -11.10 -14.97
C VAL A 268 6.93 -11.43 -16.13
N ALA A 269 6.83 -10.53 -17.13
CA ALA A 269 5.93 -10.69 -18.25
C ALA A 269 6.19 -12.02 -19.00
N ILE A 270 7.45 -12.38 -19.17
CA ILE A 270 7.91 -13.65 -19.74
C ILE A 270 8.43 -14.53 -18.61
N PRO A 271 7.94 -15.79 -18.45
CA PRO A 271 8.39 -16.71 -17.42
C PRO A 271 9.74 -17.36 -17.79
N ALA A 272 10.78 -16.55 -17.82
CA ALA A 272 12.15 -16.96 -18.17
C ALA A 272 13.15 -15.93 -17.65
N LEU A 273 14.42 -16.35 -17.51
CA LEU A 273 15.51 -15.43 -17.31
C LEU A 273 15.72 -14.60 -18.57
N ALA A 274 16.00 -13.31 -18.43
CA ALA A 274 16.23 -12.39 -19.55
C ALA A 274 17.32 -12.90 -20.48
N SER A 275 18.40 -13.49 -19.95
CA SER A 275 19.49 -14.10 -20.73
C SER A 275 19.02 -15.22 -21.64
N SER A 276 18.05 -16.04 -21.22
CA SER A 276 17.54 -17.20 -21.99
C SER A 276 16.60 -16.82 -23.13
N VAL A 277 16.07 -15.61 -23.12
CA VAL A 277 15.14 -15.06 -24.14
C VAL A 277 15.70 -13.79 -24.79
N ARG A 278 16.99 -13.57 -24.66
CA ARG A 278 17.68 -12.35 -25.09
C ARG A 278 17.37 -11.98 -26.55
N GLY A 279 17.52 -12.93 -27.48
CA GLY A 279 17.26 -12.68 -28.89
C GLY A 279 15.85 -12.18 -29.18
N PHE A 280 14.84 -12.70 -28.47
CA PHE A 280 13.47 -12.21 -28.58
C PHE A 280 13.31 -10.78 -28.01
N LEU A 281 13.91 -10.50 -26.86
CA LEU A 281 13.85 -9.16 -26.24
C LEU A 281 14.50 -8.11 -27.14
N ASP A 282 15.66 -8.43 -27.73
CA ASP A 282 16.39 -7.56 -28.65
C ASP A 282 15.58 -7.31 -29.94
N GLU A 283 14.96 -8.35 -30.49
CA GLU A 283 14.10 -8.24 -31.68
C GLU A 283 12.89 -7.35 -31.43
N VAL A 284 12.16 -7.59 -30.34
CA VAL A 284 10.94 -6.81 -30.00
C VAL A 284 11.34 -5.36 -29.65
N GLY A 285 12.40 -5.16 -28.90
CA GLY A 285 12.94 -3.83 -28.59
C GLY A 285 13.29 -3.04 -29.86
N ALA A 286 14.02 -3.67 -30.79
CA ALA A 286 14.37 -3.05 -32.08
C ALA A 286 13.13 -2.76 -32.96
N MET A 287 12.13 -3.66 -32.98
CA MET A 287 10.86 -3.40 -33.66
C MET A 287 10.11 -2.20 -33.07
N ALA A 288 10.05 -2.09 -31.75
CA ALA A 288 9.41 -0.97 -31.07
C ALA A 288 10.16 0.34 -31.38
N GLU A 289 11.48 0.35 -31.21
CA GLU A 289 12.37 1.50 -31.47
C GLU A 289 12.25 2.01 -32.92
N SER A 290 12.22 1.08 -33.90
CA SER A 290 12.06 1.43 -35.33
C SER A 290 10.76 2.17 -35.65
N ARG A 291 9.75 2.09 -34.78
CA ARG A 291 8.46 2.78 -34.88
C ARG A 291 8.29 3.92 -33.88
N GLY A 292 9.37 4.30 -33.18
CA GLY A 292 9.38 5.41 -32.24
C GLY A 292 8.88 5.08 -30.84
N SER A 293 8.76 3.79 -30.48
CA SER A 293 8.35 3.35 -29.15
C SER A 293 9.53 2.90 -28.32
N THR A 294 9.49 3.12 -27.00
CA THR A 294 10.38 2.49 -26.05
C THR A 294 9.62 1.48 -25.22
N LEU A 295 10.11 0.24 -25.17
CA LEU A 295 9.49 -0.86 -24.42
C LEU A 295 10.15 -1.02 -23.05
N VAL A 296 9.34 -1.06 -22.00
CA VAL A 296 9.75 -1.35 -20.61
C VAL A 296 9.10 -2.66 -20.18
N SER A 297 9.87 -3.60 -19.63
CA SER A 297 9.35 -4.91 -19.24
C SER A 297 9.81 -5.33 -17.86
N GLY A 298 8.90 -5.93 -17.08
CA GLY A 298 9.26 -6.71 -15.89
C GLY A 298 9.84 -8.07 -16.31
N LEU A 299 11.02 -8.41 -15.79
CA LEU A 299 11.81 -9.58 -16.16
C LEU A 299 12.50 -10.20 -14.93
N LEU A 300 12.91 -11.46 -15.07
CA LEU A 300 13.88 -12.06 -14.14
C LEU A 300 15.28 -11.90 -14.70
N ASN A 301 16.20 -11.40 -13.89
CA ASN A 301 17.62 -11.32 -14.23
C ASN A 301 18.47 -12.21 -13.33
N HIS A 302 19.55 -12.73 -13.88
CA HIS A 302 20.56 -13.49 -13.16
C HIS A 302 21.92 -12.84 -13.40
N ASP A 303 22.60 -12.52 -12.33
CA ASP A 303 23.97 -12.02 -12.36
C ASP A 303 24.93 -13.23 -12.26
N PRO A 304 25.67 -13.56 -13.33
CA PRO A 304 26.57 -14.71 -13.33
C PRO A 304 27.82 -14.52 -12.47
N GLU A 305 28.18 -13.28 -12.09
CA GLU A 305 29.35 -13.00 -11.27
C GLU A 305 29.07 -13.30 -9.78
N THR A 306 27.85 -12.98 -9.32
CA THR A 306 27.44 -13.18 -7.93
C THR A 306 26.52 -14.39 -7.74
N ASP A 307 26.08 -15.03 -8.83
CA ASP A 307 25.05 -16.08 -8.87
C ASP A 307 23.71 -15.63 -8.28
N ALA A 308 23.44 -14.32 -8.30
CA ALA A 308 22.25 -13.71 -7.72
C ALA A 308 21.10 -13.61 -8.73
N TYR A 309 19.88 -13.89 -8.27
CA TYR A 309 18.65 -13.76 -9.05
C TYR A 309 17.87 -12.53 -8.60
N TYR A 310 17.40 -11.74 -9.55
CA TYR A 310 16.67 -10.52 -9.31
C TYR A 310 15.32 -10.51 -10.03
N ASN A 311 14.29 -10.04 -9.33
CA ASN A 311 13.09 -9.54 -9.95
C ASN A 311 13.38 -8.10 -10.42
N ALA A 312 13.21 -7.81 -11.70
CA ALA A 312 13.72 -6.59 -12.30
C ALA A 312 12.74 -5.96 -13.30
N MET A 313 12.98 -4.69 -13.60
CA MET A 313 12.36 -3.97 -14.71
C MET A 313 13.46 -3.46 -15.62
N ALA A 314 13.31 -3.69 -16.92
CA ALA A 314 14.31 -3.29 -17.92
C ALA A 314 13.70 -2.42 -19.01
N VAL A 315 14.49 -1.46 -19.51
CA VAL A 315 14.22 -0.75 -20.75
C VAL A 315 14.86 -1.55 -21.88
N LEU A 316 14.04 -2.03 -22.82
CA LEU A 316 14.48 -2.81 -23.96
C LEU A 316 14.87 -1.86 -25.10
N SER A 317 16.10 -1.39 -25.04
CA SER A 317 16.73 -0.48 -26.00
C SER A 317 18.19 -0.84 -26.18
N ARG A 318 18.90 -0.17 -27.12
CA ARG A 318 20.34 -0.37 -27.33
C ARG A 318 21.18 -0.10 -26.08
N GLU A 319 20.77 0.88 -25.28
CA GLU A 319 21.35 1.17 -23.96
C GLU A 319 20.44 0.58 -22.91
N GLU A 320 20.77 -0.63 -22.44
CA GLU A 320 19.99 -1.29 -21.40
C GLU A 320 20.05 -0.54 -20.10
N GLN A 321 18.88 -0.37 -19.48
CA GLN A 321 18.76 0.17 -18.15
C GLN A 321 17.95 -0.83 -17.33
N TRP A 322 18.41 -1.09 -16.11
CA TRP A 322 17.82 -2.02 -15.21
C TRP A 322 17.46 -1.35 -13.90
N TYR A 323 16.30 -1.75 -13.34
CA TYR A 323 15.90 -1.51 -11.97
C TYR A 323 15.65 -2.86 -11.31
N TYR A 324 16.27 -3.11 -10.17
CA TYR A 324 16.12 -4.33 -9.40
C TYR A 324 15.24 -4.10 -8.20
N LYS A 325 14.28 -5.01 -7.98
CA LYS A 325 13.35 -4.94 -6.85
C LYS A 325 14.07 -4.86 -5.52
N ARG A 326 13.74 -3.89 -4.70
CA ARG A 326 14.39 -3.64 -3.40
C ARG A 326 13.64 -4.31 -2.26
N ARG A 327 12.30 -4.26 -2.28
CA ARG A 327 11.44 -4.85 -1.25
C ARG A 327 10.86 -6.15 -1.74
N LEU A 328 11.44 -7.24 -1.24
CA LEU A 328 11.01 -8.59 -1.56
C LEU A 328 9.82 -9.01 -0.67
N VAL A 329 8.94 -9.82 -1.23
CA VAL A 329 7.77 -10.36 -0.52
C VAL A 329 8.22 -11.49 0.40
N PRO A 330 8.02 -11.36 1.74
CA PRO A 330 8.34 -12.44 2.68
C PRO A 330 7.58 -13.72 2.33
N PHE A 331 8.27 -14.86 2.42
CA PHE A 331 7.78 -16.21 2.09
C PHE A 331 7.41 -16.46 0.62
N GLY A 332 7.45 -15.43 -0.24
CA GLY A 332 7.20 -15.54 -1.68
C GLY A 332 8.49 -15.41 -2.49
N GLU A 333 9.29 -14.40 -2.17
CA GLU A 333 10.54 -14.09 -2.87
C GLU A 333 11.78 -14.34 -2.01
N PHE A 334 11.64 -14.31 -0.70
CA PHE A 334 12.69 -14.70 0.25
C PHE A 334 12.07 -15.27 1.53
N PHE A 335 12.85 -16.09 2.26
CA PHE A 335 12.45 -16.59 3.56
C PHE A 335 13.11 -15.78 4.68
N PRO A 336 12.33 -15.08 5.53
CA PRO A 336 12.86 -14.29 6.64
C PRO A 336 13.27 -15.16 7.82
N VAL A 337 14.17 -16.11 7.59
CA VAL A 337 14.69 -17.05 8.58
C VAL A 337 16.21 -16.92 8.67
N PRO A 338 16.83 -17.27 9.82
CA PRO A 338 18.28 -17.26 9.96
C PRO A 338 18.98 -18.13 8.91
N GLU A 339 20.22 -17.79 8.55
CA GLU A 339 21.00 -18.45 7.49
C GLU A 339 21.07 -19.97 7.68
N PHE A 340 21.32 -20.44 8.91
CA PHE A 340 21.38 -21.87 9.19
C PHE A 340 20.07 -22.63 8.89
N VAL A 341 18.92 -21.92 8.96
CA VAL A 341 17.61 -22.49 8.58
C VAL A 341 17.48 -22.53 7.06
N ARG A 342 17.95 -21.51 6.36
CA ARG A 342 17.99 -21.47 4.90
C ARG A 342 18.87 -22.58 4.34
N GLU A 343 20.08 -22.75 4.88
CA GLU A 343 20.96 -23.86 4.51
C GLU A 343 20.30 -25.22 4.75
N TRP A 344 19.63 -25.39 5.89
CA TRP A 344 18.88 -26.61 6.19
C TRP A 344 17.75 -26.83 5.18
N MET A 345 17.00 -25.79 4.80
CA MET A 345 15.94 -25.88 3.78
C MET A 345 16.51 -26.28 2.41
N ARG A 346 17.66 -25.74 2.01
CA ARG A 346 18.39 -26.14 0.79
C ARG A 346 18.80 -27.61 0.83
N LEU A 347 19.38 -28.06 1.91
CA LEU A 347 19.77 -29.46 2.12
C LEU A 347 18.59 -30.43 2.04
N MET A 348 17.42 -30.00 2.47
CA MET A 348 16.18 -30.80 2.44
C MET A 348 15.43 -30.71 1.11
N ASN A 349 15.96 -30.02 0.10
CA ASN A 349 15.29 -29.75 -1.19
C ASN A 349 13.88 -29.17 -1.03
N LEU A 350 13.66 -28.35 -0.02
CA LEU A 350 12.39 -27.67 0.15
C LEU A 350 12.26 -26.57 -0.92
N PRO A 351 11.03 -26.31 -1.45
CA PRO A 351 10.81 -25.21 -2.38
C PRO A 351 11.31 -23.90 -1.77
N TYR A 352 12.23 -23.24 -2.44
CA TYR A 352 12.92 -22.07 -1.92
C TYR A 352 13.14 -21.06 -3.05
N SER A 353 12.61 -19.87 -2.89
CA SER A 353 12.93 -18.72 -3.74
C SER A 353 13.94 -17.86 -3.01
N ASP A 354 15.05 -17.55 -3.63
CA ASP A 354 16.13 -16.74 -3.06
C ASP A 354 16.48 -15.62 -4.03
N PHE A 355 15.54 -14.67 -4.15
CA PHE A 355 15.83 -13.44 -4.85
C PHE A 355 16.67 -12.53 -3.98
N GLU A 356 17.61 -11.84 -4.59
CA GLU A 356 18.39 -10.79 -3.95
C GLU A 356 17.70 -9.43 -4.12
N SER A 357 17.84 -8.59 -3.08
CA SER A 357 17.38 -7.21 -3.12
C SER A 357 18.30 -6.35 -3.97
N GLY A 358 17.72 -5.52 -4.83
CA GLY A 358 18.45 -4.48 -5.52
C GLY A 358 19.03 -3.42 -4.57
N SER A 359 20.01 -2.66 -5.04
CA SER A 359 20.58 -1.54 -4.29
C SER A 359 19.50 -0.54 -3.85
N GLU A 360 19.67 0.05 -2.66
CA GLU A 360 18.78 1.12 -2.17
C GLU A 360 18.83 2.36 -3.07
N GLN A 361 19.98 2.64 -3.68
CA GLN A 361 20.17 3.78 -4.58
C GLN A 361 20.30 3.28 -6.01
N GLN A 362 19.20 3.37 -6.76
CA GLN A 362 19.15 3.08 -8.17
C GLN A 362 18.67 4.32 -8.94
N PRO A 363 19.19 4.56 -10.15
CA PRO A 363 18.73 5.68 -10.97
C PRO A 363 17.29 5.43 -11.48
N PRO A 364 16.54 6.49 -11.81
CA PRO A 364 15.30 6.34 -12.56
C PRO A 364 15.60 5.79 -13.96
N LEU A 365 14.61 5.18 -14.59
CA LEU A 365 14.70 4.71 -15.97
C LEU A 365 14.43 5.86 -16.93
N ALA A 366 15.36 6.11 -17.86
CA ALA A 366 15.21 7.10 -18.93
C ALA A 366 14.45 6.45 -20.12
N VAL A 367 13.27 6.96 -20.46
CA VAL A 367 12.38 6.35 -21.45
C VAL A 367 11.69 7.42 -22.29
N ALA A 368 11.91 7.41 -23.60
CA ALA A 368 11.26 8.33 -24.55
C ALA A 368 11.36 9.83 -24.19
N GLY A 369 12.48 10.25 -23.60
CA GLY A 369 12.72 11.62 -23.15
C GLY A 369 12.10 11.98 -21.79
N GLU A 370 11.45 11.01 -21.12
CA GLU A 370 10.95 11.09 -19.75
C GLU A 370 11.81 10.27 -18.79
N THR A 371 11.58 10.45 -17.50
CA THR A 371 12.20 9.66 -16.44
C THR A 371 11.11 8.97 -15.61
N LEU A 372 11.22 7.63 -15.48
CA LEU A 372 10.29 6.82 -14.73
C LEU A 372 10.86 6.45 -13.37
N ALA A 373 10.07 6.62 -12.31
CA ALA A 373 10.34 6.03 -11.00
C ALA A 373 9.71 4.63 -10.93
N PRO A 374 10.51 3.55 -11.09
CA PRO A 374 9.99 2.21 -11.09
C PRO A 374 9.68 1.69 -9.68
N THR A 375 8.65 0.87 -9.61
CA THR A 375 8.34 -0.01 -8.48
C THR A 375 7.83 -1.35 -9.03
N ILE A 376 8.15 -2.44 -8.34
CA ILE A 376 7.70 -3.77 -8.72
C ILE A 376 6.76 -4.30 -7.65
N CYS A 377 5.48 -4.53 -8.04
CA CYS A 377 4.44 -5.11 -7.21
C CYS A 377 4.29 -4.37 -5.86
N TYR A 378 4.40 -5.08 -4.77
CA TYR A 378 4.28 -4.67 -3.38
C TYR A 378 5.18 -3.49 -2.93
N GLU A 379 6.22 -3.12 -3.69
CA GLU A 379 7.10 -2.00 -3.36
C GLU A 379 6.36 -0.66 -3.23
N ASP A 380 5.29 -0.45 -4.00
CA ASP A 380 4.52 0.79 -3.93
C ASP A 380 3.78 0.98 -2.59
N ALA A 381 3.68 -0.06 -1.76
CA ALA A 381 3.17 0.06 -0.41
C ALA A 381 4.11 0.85 0.53
N TYR A 382 5.39 0.96 0.20
CA TYR A 382 6.42 1.66 1.00
C TYR A 382 6.70 3.07 0.46
N GLY A 383 5.72 3.96 0.58
CA GLY A 383 5.75 5.29 -0.05
C GLY A 383 7.01 6.12 0.23
N VAL A 384 7.52 6.14 1.48
CA VAL A 384 8.70 6.94 1.83
C VAL A 384 9.97 6.48 1.10
N GLU A 385 10.08 5.21 0.75
CA GLU A 385 11.23 4.64 0.05
C GLU A 385 11.28 5.01 -1.44
N GLN A 386 10.12 5.41 -1.99
CA GLN A 386 9.98 5.82 -3.39
C GLN A 386 10.32 7.30 -3.61
N LEU A 387 10.39 8.10 -2.55
CA LEU A 387 10.50 9.56 -2.68
C LEU A 387 11.77 10.02 -3.39
N ALA A 388 12.90 9.32 -3.21
CA ALA A 388 14.15 9.69 -3.88
C ALA A 388 14.03 9.51 -5.40
N LEU A 389 13.51 8.37 -5.86
CA LEU A 389 13.24 8.11 -7.28
C LEU A 389 12.18 9.05 -7.84
N ALA A 390 11.09 9.27 -7.12
CA ALA A 390 10.01 10.15 -7.56
C ALA A 390 10.48 11.60 -7.74
N ARG A 391 11.41 12.10 -6.90
CA ARG A 391 12.01 13.44 -7.08
C ARG A 391 12.82 13.57 -8.35
N ALA A 392 13.49 12.49 -8.77
CA ALA A 392 14.31 12.45 -9.97
C ALA A 392 13.52 12.07 -11.23
N SER A 393 12.20 11.91 -11.13
CA SER A 393 11.37 11.38 -12.21
C SER A 393 10.20 12.28 -12.56
N THR A 394 9.70 12.14 -13.79
CA THR A 394 8.52 12.86 -14.31
C THR A 394 7.23 12.03 -14.23
N LEU A 395 7.37 10.68 -14.19
CA LEU A 395 6.30 9.70 -14.11
C LEU A 395 6.66 8.62 -13.09
N LEU A 396 5.64 7.96 -12.55
CA LEU A 396 5.80 6.70 -11.81
C LEU A 396 5.42 5.52 -12.71
N VAL A 397 6.04 4.36 -12.47
CA VAL A 397 5.62 3.10 -13.08
C VAL A 397 5.60 2.00 -12.02
N ASN A 398 4.49 1.23 -12.00
CA ASN A 398 4.38 0.03 -11.17
C ASN A 398 4.06 -1.16 -12.07
N ALA A 399 4.97 -2.13 -12.12
CA ALA A 399 4.75 -3.41 -12.79
C ALA A 399 4.43 -4.49 -11.76
N THR A 400 3.27 -5.14 -11.88
CA THR A 400 2.79 -6.09 -10.87
C THR A 400 2.24 -7.38 -11.46
N ASN A 401 2.20 -8.42 -10.63
CA ASN A 401 1.55 -9.68 -10.94
C ASN A 401 0.55 -10.03 -9.82
N ASP A 402 -0.62 -9.43 -9.87
CA ASP A 402 -1.68 -9.65 -8.89
C ASP A 402 -2.38 -11.03 -9.02
N ALA A 403 -1.93 -11.89 -9.98
CA ALA A 403 -2.41 -13.27 -10.15
C ALA A 403 -2.35 -14.10 -8.87
N TRP A 404 -1.41 -13.78 -7.98
CA TRP A 404 -1.27 -14.41 -6.66
C TRP A 404 -2.47 -14.21 -5.74
N PHE A 405 -3.31 -13.23 -6.00
CA PHE A 405 -4.44 -12.89 -5.13
C PHE A 405 -5.77 -13.46 -5.63
N GLY A 406 -5.82 -13.91 -6.89
CA GLY A 406 -7.04 -14.37 -7.54
C GLY A 406 -8.13 -13.30 -7.58
N ASP A 407 -9.38 -13.74 -7.74
CA ASP A 407 -10.55 -12.86 -7.65
C ASP A 407 -10.84 -12.52 -6.18
N SER A 408 -10.24 -11.45 -5.72
CA SER A 408 -10.32 -11.01 -4.32
C SER A 408 -10.27 -9.48 -4.19
N THR A 409 -10.30 -9.00 -2.94
CA THR A 409 -10.17 -7.55 -2.68
C THR A 409 -8.75 -7.01 -2.85
N ALA A 410 -7.72 -7.87 -2.90
CA ALA A 410 -6.32 -7.45 -2.94
C ALA A 410 -5.95 -6.57 -4.14
N PRO A 411 -6.30 -6.91 -5.41
CA PRO A 411 -5.98 -6.06 -6.55
C PRO A 411 -6.59 -4.64 -6.44
N HIS A 412 -7.78 -4.53 -5.86
CA HIS A 412 -8.45 -3.25 -5.63
C HIS A 412 -7.75 -2.43 -4.54
N GLN A 413 -7.35 -3.09 -3.44
CA GLN A 413 -6.58 -2.45 -2.36
C GLN A 413 -5.20 -2.01 -2.85
N HIS A 414 -4.55 -2.81 -3.69
CA HIS A 414 -3.27 -2.51 -4.30
C HIS A 414 -3.36 -1.33 -5.29
N LEU A 415 -4.45 -1.24 -6.07
CA LEU A 415 -4.72 -0.06 -6.90
C LEU A 415 -4.83 1.20 -6.03
N ASP A 416 -5.52 1.14 -4.89
CA ASP A 416 -5.63 2.30 -3.99
C ASP A 416 -4.29 2.69 -3.34
N ILE A 417 -3.39 1.74 -3.13
CA ILE A 417 -2.00 2.02 -2.73
C ILE A 417 -1.29 2.81 -3.83
N SER A 418 -1.35 2.36 -5.08
CA SER A 418 -0.76 3.05 -6.24
C SER A 418 -1.34 4.46 -6.44
N ARG A 419 -2.67 4.62 -6.28
CA ARG A 419 -3.35 5.93 -6.31
C ARG A 419 -2.80 6.87 -5.24
N MET A 420 -2.55 6.36 -4.05
CA MET A 420 -1.95 7.15 -2.95
C MET A 420 -0.53 7.59 -3.30
N ARG A 421 0.28 6.75 -3.95
CA ARG A 421 1.64 7.13 -4.40
C ARG A 421 1.60 8.27 -5.40
N SER A 422 0.69 8.22 -6.39
CA SER A 422 0.49 9.33 -7.34
C SER A 422 0.14 10.63 -6.61
N LEU A 423 -0.81 10.56 -5.69
CA LEU A 423 -1.28 11.71 -4.92
C LEU A 423 -0.18 12.31 -4.01
N GLU A 424 0.60 11.46 -3.32
CA GLU A 424 1.69 11.90 -2.44
C GLU A 424 2.83 12.59 -3.21
N THR A 425 3.10 12.16 -4.43
CA THR A 425 4.21 12.67 -5.23
C THR A 425 3.80 13.69 -6.27
N GLY A 426 2.49 13.84 -6.53
CA GLY A 426 1.98 14.69 -7.60
C GLY A 426 2.47 14.23 -8.98
N ARG A 427 2.65 12.91 -9.19
CA ARG A 427 3.09 12.29 -10.45
C ARG A 427 2.02 11.37 -10.98
N SER A 428 1.81 11.35 -12.30
CA SER A 428 1.00 10.33 -12.95
C SER A 428 1.70 8.98 -12.90
N MET A 429 0.94 7.88 -12.76
CA MET A 429 1.48 6.53 -12.67
C MET A 429 0.97 5.63 -13.79
N LEU A 430 1.90 4.90 -14.39
CA LEU A 430 1.69 3.81 -15.32
C LEU A 430 1.63 2.51 -14.51
N ARG A 431 0.43 2.07 -14.11
CA ARG A 431 0.27 0.80 -13.39
C ARG A 431 -0.09 -0.31 -14.37
N VAL A 432 0.79 -1.28 -14.53
CA VAL A 432 0.58 -2.44 -15.40
C VAL A 432 0.55 -3.72 -14.58
N ALA A 433 -0.51 -4.51 -14.74
CA ALA A 433 -0.69 -5.79 -14.07
C ALA A 433 -0.79 -6.93 -15.08
N ASN A 434 -0.32 -8.13 -14.72
CA ASN A 434 -0.51 -9.31 -15.59
C ASN A 434 -2.00 -9.66 -15.74
N ASP A 435 -2.74 -9.83 -14.62
CA ASP A 435 -4.16 -10.18 -14.60
C ASP A 435 -4.96 -9.43 -13.51
N GLY A 436 -4.28 -8.56 -12.76
CA GLY A 436 -4.88 -7.63 -11.81
C GLY A 436 -5.53 -6.43 -12.50
N ILE A 437 -5.45 -5.25 -11.88
CA ILE A 437 -6.01 -4.02 -12.43
C ILE A 437 -4.91 -3.19 -13.06
N THR A 438 -4.80 -3.22 -14.37
CA THR A 438 -3.99 -2.27 -15.15
C THR A 438 -4.71 -0.92 -15.20
N ALA A 439 -4.02 0.16 -14.88
CA ALA A 439 -4.61 1.49 -14.81
C ALA A 439 -3.64 2.62 -15.17
N LEU A 440 -4.15 3.67 -15.77
CA LEU A 440 -3.53 4.99 -15.85
C LEU A 440 -4.05 5.82 -14.68
N ILE A 441 -3.16 6.31 -13.84
CA ILE A 441 -3.50 7.07 -12.64
C ILE A 441 -2.95 8.50 -12.79
N GLY A 442 -3.81 9.49 -12.62
CA GLY A 442 -3.45 10.89 -12.64
C GLY A 442 -2.62 11.29 -11.41
N HIS A 443 -1.94 12.41 -11.52
CA HIS A 443 -1.13 13.01 -10.45
C HIS A 443 -1.90 13.30 -9.16
N ASP A 444 -3.21 13.42 -9.25
CA ASP A 444 -4.15 13.65 -8.14
C ASP A 444 -4.75 12.33 -7.58
N GLY A 445 -4.23 11.18 -8.02
CA GLY A 445 -4.71 9.86 -7.64
C GLY A 445 -6.02 9.43 -8.33
N ALA A 446 -6.53 10.19 -9.29
CA ALA A 446 -7.70 9.80 -10.07
C ALA A 446 -7.34 8.67 -11.06
N VAL A 447 -8.24 7.70 -11.23
CA VAL A 447 -8.10 6.67 -12.25
C VAL A 447 -8.58 7.24 -13.58
N LEU A 448 -7.65 7.48 -14.52
CA LEU A 448 -7.93 8.03 -15.85
C LEU A 448 -8.47 6.97 -16.81
N GLY A 449 -8.07 5.72 -16.62
CA GLY A 449 -8.52 4.56 -17.36
C GLY A 449 -8.05 3.28 -16.67
N GLN A 450 -8.79 2.20 -16.84
CA GLN A 450 -8.42 0.89 -16.31
C GLN A 450 -8.96 -0.24 -17.18
N LEU A 451 -8.31 -1.40 -17.12
CA LEU A 451 -8.76 -2.64 -17.75
C LEU A 451 -9.54 -3.52 -16.76
N GLU A 452 -10.38 -4.38 -17.30
CA GLU A 452 -10.99 -5.46 -16.54
C GLU A 452 -9.93 -6.52 -16.20
N GLN A 453 -10.01 -7.07 -14.99
CA GLN A 453 -9.16 -8.18 -14.57
C GLN A 453 -9.39 -9.44 -15.43
N PHE A 454 -8.40 -10.31 -15.51
CA PHE A 454 -8.47 -11.62 -16.16
C PHE A 454 -8.77 -11.60 -17.67
N LYS A 455 -8.59 -10.45 -18.34
CA LYS A 455 -8.75 -10.30 -19.79
C LYS A 455 -7.46 -9.78 -20.42
N ALA A 456 -6.95 -10.52 -21.41
CA ALA A 456 -5.81 -10.04 -22.20
C ALA A 456 -6.23 -8.80 -23.01
N SER A 457 -5.58 -7.66 -22.78
CA SER A 457 -5.92 -6.38 -23.38
C SER A 457 -4.79 -5.36 -23.25
N VAL A 458 -4.93 -4.22 -23.90
CA VAL A 458 -4.00 -3.09 -23.80
C VAL A 458 -4.75 -1.82 -23.42
N LEU A 459 -4.28 -1.14 -22.40
CA LEU A 459 -4.76 0.18 -22.03
C LEU A 459 -3.87 1.23 -22.70
N ALA A 460 -4.34 1.78 -23.79
CA ALA A 460 -3.68 2.90 -24.48
C ALA A 460 -4.26 4.22 -23.98
N GLY A 461 -3.41 5.21 -23.84
CA GLY A 461 -3.82 6.55 -23.41
C GLY A 461 -2.69 7.55 -23.47
N LYS A 462 -2.93 8.73 -22.90
CA LYS A 462 -1.94 9.78 -22.73
C LYS A 462 -1.84 10.16 -21.28
N VAL A 463 -0.65 10.45 -20.85
CA VAL A 463 -0.36 10.98 -19.51
C VAL A 463 0.44 12.27 -19.63
N GLU A 464 0.30 13.11 -18.64
CA GLU A 464 1.04 14.35 -18.54
C GLU A 464 2.18 14.17 -17.52
N PRO A 465 3.45 14.11 -18.00
CA PRO A 465 4.60 14.08 -17.11
C PRO A 465 4.71 15.39 -16.31
N ARG A 466 5.14 15.30 -15.07
CA ARG A 466 5.16 16.46 -14.16
C ARG A 466 6.51 16.62 -13.47
N THR A 467 6.86 17.87 -13.16
CA THR A 467 8.05 18.28 -12.42
C THR A 467 7.69 19.04 -11.14
N GLY A 468 8.69 19.37 -10.33
CA GLY A 468 8.50 19.99 -9.03
C GLY A 468 8.32 18.94 -7.92
N ASN A 469 8.19 19.36 -6.68
CA ASN A 469 8.14 18.46 -5.53
C ASN A 469 6.97 18.83 -4.63
N THR A 470 6.24 17.81 -4.17
CA THR A 470 5.29 17.99 -3.08
C THR A 470 6.06 18.19 -1.75
N PRO A 471 5.46 18.83 -0.75
CA PRO A 471 6.07 18.91 0.57
C PRO A 471 6.45 17.54 1.13
N TYR A 472 5.59 16.51 0.96
CA TYR A 472 5.88 15.15 1.41
C TYR A 472 7.14 14.55 0.76
N MET A 473 7.38 14.84 -0.53
CA MET A 473 8.62 14.41 -1.19
C MET A 473 9.88 14.99 -0.55
N LEU A 474 9.79 16.18 0.06
CA LEU A 474 10.94 16.86 0.66
C LEU A 474 11.25 16.36 2.08
N TRP A 475 10.23 16.12 2.89
CA TRP A 475 10.43 15.82 4.31
C TRP A 475 9.97 14.43 4.76
N GLY A 476 9.32 13.65 3.87
CA GLY A 476 8.85 12.30 4.19
C GLY A 476 7.88 12.27 5.37
N ASN A 477 8.03 11.28 6.22
CA ASN A 477 7.14 11.06 7.37
C ASN A 477 7.47 11.93 8.61
N TRP A 478 8.59 12.67 8.63
CA TRP A 478 9.05 13.35 9.84
C TRP A 478 8.03 14.35 10.43
N PRO A 479 7.36 15.20 9.64
CA PRO A 479 6.40 16.14 10.21
C PRO A 479 5.19 15.45 10.85
N VAL A 480 4.61 14.44 10.21
CA VAL A 480 3.46 13.73 10.77
C VAL A 480 3.83 12.95 12.02
N LEU A 481 5.04 12.36 12.08
CA LEU A 481 5.54 11.68 13.27
C LEU A 481 5.77 12.66 14.43
N ALA A 482 6.31 13.84 14.14
CA ALA A 482 6.44 14.91 15.14
C ALA A 482 5.07 15.35 15.67
N ILE A 483 4.09 15.60 14.79
CA ILE A 483 2.71 15.96 15.17
C ILE A 483 2.09 14.86 16.02
N ALA A 484 2.19 13.60 15.60
CA ALA A 484 1.63 12.45 16.32
C ALA A 484 2.28 12.29 17.72
N THR A 485 3.61 12.45 17.80
CA THR A 485 4.34 12.38 19.06
C THR A 485 3.94 13.53 20.01
N LEU A 486 3.84 14.75 19.48
CA LEU A 486 3.38 15.91 20.26
C LEU A 486 1.92 15.74 20.72
N ALA A 487 1.06 15.15 19.88
CA ALA A 487 -0.32 14.83 20.25
C ALA A 487 -0.36 13.82 21.40
N VAL A 488 0.47 12.77 21.36
CA VAL A 488 0.60 11.80 22.47
C VAL A 488 1.13 12.51 23.73
N ALA A 489 2.21 13.28 23.63
CA ALA A 489 2.79 14.01 24.75
C ALA A 489 1.79 15.02 25.36
N GLY A 490 1.11 15.80 24.53
CA GLY A 490 0.06 16.73 24.98
C GLY A 490 -1.14 16.03 25.61
N GLY A 491 -1.46 14.82 25.11
CA GLY A 491 -2.44 13.94 25.73
C GLY A 491 -2.03 13.41 27.11
N LEU A 492 -0.73 13.25 27.37
CA LEU A 492 -0.19 12.72 28.64
C LEU A 492 0.19 13.82 29.66
N ALA A 493 0.56 15.01 29.20
CA ALA A 493 1.21 16.07 30.00
C ALA A 493 0.32 16.77 31.03
N TRP A 494 -0.95 16.41 31.20
CA TRP A 494 -1.84 17.09 32.13
C TRP A 494 -1.96 16.34 33.47
N PRO A 495 -1.82 17.05 34.61
CA PRO A 495 -1.86 16.42 35.91
C PRO A 495 -3.18 15.64 36.13
N ARG A 496 -3.04 14.43 36.69
CA ARG A 496 -4.16 13.67 37.23
C ARG A 496 -4.88 14.56 38.25
N ARG A 497 -6.10 15.00 38.00
CA ARG A 497 -6.94 15.49 39.07
C ARG A 497 -7.23 14.29 39.96
N GLU A 498 -6.67 14.31 41.18
CA GLU A 498 -7.09 13.36 42.20
C GLU A 498 -8.62 13.45 42.35
N PRO A 499 -9.31 12.34 42.45
CA PRO A 499 -10.73 12.37 42.73
C PRO A 499 -10.91 13.00 44.15
N ARG A 500 -11.56 14.16 44.21
CA ARG A 500 -12.11 14.68 45.43
C ARG A 500 -13.33 13.86 45.82
#